data_cd2806fe4d7d1575373d8bf1d7ec3dc4
#
_entry.id   cd2806fe4d7d1575373d8bf1d7ec3dc4
#
_cell.length_a   1.000
_cell.length_b   1.000
_cell.length_c   1.000
_cell.angle_alpha   90.00
_cell.angle_beta   90.00
_cell.angle_gamma   90.00
#
_symmetry.space_group_name_H-M   'P 1'
#
loop_
_entity.id
_entity.type
_entity.pdbx_description
1 polymer ?
#
loop_
_entity_poly.entity_id
_entity_poly.type
_entity_poly.pdbx_seq_one_letter_code
_entity_poly.pdbx_strand_id
1 'polypeptide(L)'
;MLTLDLTNAARWHDLAPSVRVQLRPLTTALMVATRSDPVVEAVPEDASDEERAVAFAKALARRAVLAWEGIGDADGKPIDPSPEAIDALLDVWPIFEAFQLTYVSKGLLLEQEKNASALSPSGPSAGASGTAKPARTPARTARRG
;
A
#
# COMPACT_ATOMS: atom_id res chain seq x y z
N MET A 1 7.37 -17.17 12.53
CA MET A 1 8.77 -16.71 12.54
C MET A 1 9.00 -15.74 11.41
N LEU A 2 9.64 -14.61 11.67
CA LEU A 2 10.03 -13.67 10.61
C LEU A 2 11.32 -14.16 9.95
N THR A 3 11.31 -14.26 8.63
CA THR A 3 12.51 -14.61 7.88
C THR A 3 13.02 -13.38 7.15
N LEU A 4 14.34 -13.26 7.07
CA LEU A 4 14.97 -12.12 6.42
C LEU A 4 15.65 -12.56 5.12
N ASP A 5 15.37 -11.83 4.06
CA ASP A 5 16.07 -12.00 2.78
C ASP A 5 17.26 -11.05 2.78
N LEU A 6 18.42 -11.58 3.14
CA LEU A 6 19.63 -10.76 3.25
C LEU A 6 20.23 -10.42 1.89
N THR A 7 19.73 -11.02 0.81
CA THR A 7 20.19 -10.64 -0.53
C THR A 7 19.63 -9.31 -0.98
N ASN A 8 18.48 -8.91 -0.41
CA ASN A 8 17.81 -7.66 -0.76
C ASN A 8 17.52 -7.57 -2.26
N ALA A 9 17.21 -8.71 -2.88
CA ALA A 9 17.01 -8.81 -4.32
C ALA A 9 15.63 -8.31 -4.73
N ALA A 10 15.57 -7.63 -5.88
CA ALA A 10 14.30 -7.26 -6.49
C ALA A 10 13.55 -8.51 -6.95
N ARG A 11 12.24 -8.48 -6.83
CA ARG A 11 11.40 -9.62 -7.17
C ARG A 11 10.36 -9.24 -8.20
N TRP A 12 9.92 -10.24 -8.98
CA TRP A 12 8.86 -10.07 -9.96
C TRP A 12 7.52 -10.31 -9.29
N HIS A 13 6.56 -9.45 -9.61
CA HIS A 13 5.18 -9.55 -9.10
C HIS A 13 4.22 -9.54 -10.27
N ASP A 14 3.27 -10.47 -10.29
CA ASP A 14 2.22 -10.52 -11.29
C ASP A 14 1.10 -9.56 -10.89
N LEU A 15 0.80 -8.59 -11.72
CA LEU A 15 -0.26 -7.63 -11.46
C LEU A 15 -1.53 -7.94 -12.24
N ALA A 16 -1.39 -8.65 -13.34
CA ALA A 16 -2.52 -9.09 -14.17
C ALA A 16 -2.00 -10.20 -15.07
N PRO A 17 -2.87 -10.93 -15.76
CA PRO A 17 -2.40 -11.91 -16.73
C PRO A 17 -1.46 -11.24 -17.73
N SER A 18 -0.28 -11.81 -17.90
CA SER A 18 0.76 -11.33 -18.81
C SER A 18 1.37 -9.98 -18.42
N VAL A 19 1.02 -9.41 -17.27
CA VAL A 19 1.60 -8.16 -16.79
C VAL A 19 2.34 -8.42 -15.50
N ARG A 20 3.65 -8.19 -15.50
CA ARG A 20 4.46 -8.36 -14.29
C ARG A 20 5.47 -7.24 -14.17
N VAL A 21 5.80 -6.91 -12.94
CA VAL A 21 6.75 -5.84 -12.65
C VAL A 21 7.81 -6.35 -11.69
N GLN A 22 9.03 -5.87 -11.87
CA GLN A 22 10.12 -6.16 -10.96
C GLN A 22 10.23 -5.01 -9.98
N LEU A 23 10.10 -5.31 -8.69
CA LEU A 23 10.05 -4.30 -7.65
C LEU A 23 11.17 -4.49 -6.64
N ARG A 24 11.73 -3.37 -6.17
CA ARG A 24 12.68 -3.39 -5.07
C ARG A 24 11.98 -3.91 -3.81
N PRO A 25 12.72 -4.55 -2.90
CA PRO A 25 12.14 -4.91 -1.61
C PRO A 25 11.57 -3.68 -0.90
N LEU A 26 10.46 -3.88 -0.20
CA LEU A 26 9.80 -2.79 0.53
C LEU A 26 10.52 -2.57 1.86
N THR A 27 11.59 -1.79 1.81
CA THR A 27 12.43 -1.53 2.97
C THR A 27 11.96 -0.29 3.72
N THR A 28 12.46 -0.15 4.95
CA THR A 28 12.20 1.07 5.73
C THR A 28 12.69 2.31 4.99
N ALA A 29 13.87 2.23 4.37
CA ALA A 29 14.42 3.37 3.63
C ALA A 29 13.52 3.75 2.46
N LEU A 30 13.00 2.77 1.73
CA LEU A 30 12.09 3.03 0.62
C LEU A 30 10.79 3.66 1.12
N MET A 31 10.24 3.16 2.21
CA MET A 31 9.02 3.72 2.79
C MET A 31 9.20 5.15 3.27
N VAL A 32 10.32 5.43 3.95
CA VAL A 32 10.62 6.77 4.43
C VAL A 32 10.76 7.73 3.24
N ALA A 33 11.51 7.33 2.21
CA ALA A 33 11.68 8.16 1.02
C ALA A 33 10.33 8.45 0.35
N THR A 34 9.45 7.45 0.30
CA THR A 34 8.13 7.63 -0.31
C THR A 34 7.27 8.59 0.49
N ARG A 35 7.28 8.48 1.81
CA ARG A 35 6.50 9.38 2.68
C ARG A 35 6.95 10.83 2.55
N SER A 36 8.21 11.04 2.25
CA SER A 36 8.78 12.39 2.08
C SER A 36 8.70 12.88 0.64
N ASP A 37 8.10 12.11 -0.25
CA ASP A 37 7.96 12.52 -1.64
C ASP A 37 7.09 13.78 -1.74
N PRO A 38 7.50 14.81 -2.50
CA PRO A 38 6.71 16.03 -2.62
C PRO A 38 5.27 15.80 -3.09
N VAL A 39 5.04 14.82 -3.95
CA VAL A 39 3.70 14.48 -4.41
C VAL A 39 2.84 13.98 -3.25
N VAL A 40 3.42 13.15 -2.38
CA VAL A 40 2.71 12.64 -1.20
C VAL A 40 2.47 13.76 -0.20
N GLU A 41 3.47 14.59 0.04
CA GLU A 41 3.35 15.69 0.99
C GLU A 41 2.37 16.76 0.52
N ALA A 42 2.20 16.90 -0.80
CA ALA A 42 1.29 17.89 -1.36
C ALA A 42 -0.18 17.47 -1.28
N VAL A 43 -0.48 16.24 -0.88
CA VAL A 43 -1.86 15.80 -0.75
C VAL A 43 -2.55 16.61 0.36
N PRO A 44 -3.71 17.25 0.10
CA PRO A 44 -4.38 18.04 1.11
C PRO A 44 -4.78 17.21 2.33
N GLU A 45 -4.84 17.86 3.48
CA GLU A 45 -5.21 17.16 4.71
C GLU A 45 -6.64 16.64 4.68
N ASP A 46 -7.51 17.30 3.92
CA ASP A 46 -8.91 16.90 3.79
C ASP A 46 -9.14 15.91 2.64
N ALA A 47 -8.06 15.45 1.98
CA ALA A 47 -8.19 14.44 0.94
C ALA A 47 -8.68 13.13 1.53
N SER A 48 -9.38 12.33 0.72
CA SER A 48 -9.86 11.03 1.14
C SER A 48 -8.69 10.06 1.33
N ASP A 49 -8.96 8.98 2.05
CA ASP A 49 -7.96 7.91 2.22
C ASP A 49 -7.58 7.30 0.87
N GLU A 50 -8.55 7.20 -0.05
CA GLU A 50 -8.28 6.69 -1.40
C GLU A 50 -7.35 7.60 -2.16
N GLU A 51 -7.55 8.91 -2.08
CA GLU A 51 -6.67 9.87 -2.75
C GLU A 51 -5.25 9.78 -2.20
N ARG A 52 -5.12 9.64 -0.89
CA ARG A 52 -3.80 9.48 -0.25
C ARG A 52 -3.15 8.19 -0.70
N ALA A 53 -3.93 7.11 -0.77
CA ALA A 53 -3.42 5.81 -1.19
C ALA A 53 -2.91 5.85 -2.63
N VAL A 54 -3.63 6.53 -3.52
CA VAL A 54 -3.22 6.65 -4.92
C VAL A 54 -1.91 7.43 -5.03
N ALA A 55 -1.81 8.57 -4.34
CA ALA A 55 -0.61 9.39 -4.36
C ALA A 55 0.59 8.61 -3.83
N PHE A 56 0.40 7.91 -2.71
CA PHE A 56 1.45 7.11 -2.10
C PHE A 56 1.89 5.97 -3.01
N ALA A 57 0.92 5.25 -3.57
CA ALA A 57 1.21 4.12 -4.45
C ALA A 57 1.99 4.54 -5.69
N LYS A 58 1.62 5.66 -6.30
CA LYS A 58 2.34 6.17 -7.47
C LYS A 58 3.75 6.59 -7.10
N ALA A 59 3.93 7.29 -5.99
CA ALA A 59 5.26 7.70 -5.53
C ALA A 59 6.13 6.48 -5.21
N LEU A 60 5.54 5.48 -4.57
CA LEU A 60 6.26 4.25 -4.25
C LEU A 60 6.64 3.49 -5.52
N ALA A 61 5.72 3.36 -6.46
CA ALA A 61 5.97 2.64 -7.69
C ALA A 61 7.09 3.29 -8.52
N ARG A 62 7.12 4.62 -8.57
CA ARG A 62 8.18 5.31 -9.30
C ARG A 62 9.56 4.98 -8.73
N ARG A 63 9.65 4.74 -7.43
CA ARG A 63 10.91 4.37 -6.78
C ARG A 63 11.21 2.89 -6.86
N ALA A 64 10.18 2.07 -6.85
CA ALA A 64 10.33 0.62 -6.69
C ALA A 64 10.45 -0.14 -8.00
N VAL A 65 9.79 0.35 -9.07
CA VAL A 65 9.75 -0.37 -10.34
C VAL A 65 11.10 -0.28 -11.04
N LEU A 66 11.69 -1.43 -11.31
CA LEU A 66 12.96 -1.52 -12.02
C LEU A 66 12.78 -1.96 -13.47
N ALA A 67 11.81 -2.82 -13.71
CA ALA A 67 11.55 -3.37 -15.04
C ALA A 67 10.13 -3.90 -15.07
N TRP A 68 9.60 -4.14 -16.24
CA TRP A 68 8.29 -4.76 -16.38
C TRP A 68 8.18 -5.54 -17.69
N GLU A 69 7.15 -6.37 -17.78
CA GLU A 69 6.83 -7.14 -18.97
C GLU A 69 5.33 -7.07 -19.22
N GLY A 70 4.94 -7.09 -20.48
CA GLY A 70 3.54 -7.12 -20.85
C GLY A 70 2.88 -5.75 -20.90
N ILE A 71 3.66 -4.68 -20.95
CA ILE A 71 3.15 -3.32 -20.96
C ILE A 71 3.65 -2.62 -22.22
N GLY A 72 2.73 -2.05 -22.97
CA GLY A 72 3.03 -1.38 -24.22
C GLY A 72 2.28 -0.08 -24.36
N ASP A 73 2.62 0.67 -25.42
CA ASP A 73 1.94 1.91 -25.76
C ASP A 73 0.60 1.62 -26.48
N ALA A 74 -0.04 2.70 -26.95
CA ALA A 74 -1.32 2.58 -27.62
C ALA A 74 -1.27 1.75 -28.89
N ASP A 75 -0.09 1.64 -29.50
CA ASP A 75 0.12 0.84 -30.70
C ASP A 75 0.52 -0.60 -30.40
N GLY A 76 0.59 -0.97 -29.11
CA GLY A 76 0.99 -2.31 -28.69
C GLY A 76 2.49 -2.54 -28.68
N LYS A 77 3.29 -1.51 -28.83
CA LYS A 77 4.75 -1.65 -28.76
C LYS A 77 5.21 -1.63 -27.32
N PRO A 78 6.07 -2.56 -26.92
CA PRO A 78 6.60 -2.54 -25.54
C PRO A 78 7.26 -1.20 -25.23
N ILE A 79 7.02 -0.71 -24.00
CA ILE A 79 7.65 0.52 -23.51
C ILE A 79 8.40 0.24 -22.23
N ASP A 80 9.42 1.02 -21.96
CA ASP A 80 10.19 0.91 -20.73
C ASP A 80 9.51 1.70 -19.61
N PRO A 81 9.73 1.31 -18.35
CA PRO A 81 9.22 2.10 -17.23
C PRO A 81 9.75 3.53 -17.28
N SER A 82 8.87 4.47 -17.00
CA SER A 82 9.19 5.88 -16.82
C SER A 82 8.20 6.43 -15.79
N PRO A 83 8.46 7.58 -15.18
CA PRO A 83 7.50 8.14 -14.24
C PRO A 83 6.10 8.29 -14.83
N GLU A 84 6.00 8.76 -16.07
CA GLU A 84 4.70 8.91 -16.74
C GLU A 84 4.04 7.58 -17.01
N ALA A 85 4.80 6.60 -17.48
CA ALA A 85 4.25 5.28 -17.77
C ALA A 85 3.84 4.55 -16.50
N ILE A 86 4.59 4.71 -15.42
CA ILE A 86 4.24 4.13 -14.13
C ILE A 86 2.96 4.74 -13.59
N ASP A 87 2.82 6.05 -13.66
CA ASP A 87 1.58 6.71 -13.23
C ASP A 87 0.39 6.21 -14.06
N ALA A 88 0.57 6.11 -15.37
CA ALA A 88 -0.50 5.63 -16.26
C ALA A 88 -0.86 4.18 -15.95
N LEU A 89 0.13 3.36 -15.64
CA LEU A 89 -0.12 1.96 -15.28
C LEU A 89 -1.00 1.88 -14.03
N LEU A 90 -0.71 2.68 -13.02
CA LEU A 90 -1.47 2.67 -11.78
C LEU A 90 -2.82 3.37 -11.90
N ASP A 91 -3.10 4.07 -13.00
CA ASP A 91 -4.43 4.57 -13.28
C ASP A 91 -5.36 3.47 -13.78
N VAL A 92 -4.83 2.31 -14.14
CA VAL A 92 -5.64 1.15 -14.52
C VAL A 92 -6.08 0.46 -13.23
N TRP A 93 -7.38 0.53 -12.91
CA TRP A 93 -7.89 0.10 -11.61
C TRP A 93 -7.48 -1.31 -11.18
N PRO A 94 -7.63 -2.35 -12.01
CA PRO A 94 -7.20 -3.69 -11.58
C PRO A 94 -5.70 -3.79 -11.29
N ILE A 95 -4.89 -3.02 -11.99
CA ILE A 95 -3.45 -2.98 -11.75
C ILE A 95 -3.15 -2.30 -10.42
N PHE A 96 -3.83 -1.18 -10.16
CA PHE A 96 -3.66 -0.47 -8.88
C PHE A 96 -4.03 -1.39 -7.72
N GLU A 97 -5.17 -2.08 -7.80
CA GLU A 97 -5.57 -3.00 -6.74
C GLU A 97 -4.56 -4.12 -6.54
N ALA A 98 -4.07 -4.71 -7.64
CA ALA A 98 -3.08 -5.77 -7.55
C ALA A 98 -1.79 -5.27 -6.91
N PHE A 99 -1.34 -4.07 -7.27
CA PHE A 99 -0.14 -3.47 -6.67
C PHE A 99 -0.33 -3.29 -5.17
N GLN A 100 -1.49 -2.77 -4.75
CA GLN A 100 -1.79 -2.60 -3.34
C GLN A 100 -1.77 -3.94 -2.60
N LEU A 101 -2.42 -4.95 -3.15
CA LEU A 101 -2.56 -6.24 -2.49
C LEU A 101 -1.26 -7.06 -2.49
N THR A 102 -0.51 -7.04 -3.59
CA THR A 102 0.65 -7.92 -3.72
C THR A 102 1.93 -7.30 -3.20
N TYR A 103 2.01 -5.99 -3.11
CA TYR A 103 3.24 -5.31 -2.72
C TYR A 103 3.05 -4.46 -1.47
N VAL A 104 2.16 -3.46 -1.52
CA VAL A 104 2.02 -2.49 -0.43
C VAL A 104 1.45 -3.16 0.82
N SER A 105 0.35 -3.87 0.66
CA SER A 105 -0.35 -4.48 1.80
C SER A 105 0.46 -5.58 2.48
N LYS A 106 1.26 -6.32 1.72
CA LYS A 106 2.11 -7.36 2.31
C LYS A 106 3.12 -6.76 3.27
N GLY A 107 3.71 -5.64 2.91
CA GLY A 107 4.63 -4.95 3.80
C GLY A 107 3.93 -4.45 5.05
N LEU A 108 2.76 -3.86 4.88
CA LEU A 108 1.98 -3.35 6.01
C LEU A 108 1.49 -4.48 6.92
N LEU A 109 1.06 -5.60 6.34
CA LEU A 109 0.63 -6.75 7.12
C LEU A 109 1.76 -7.31 7.96
N LEU A 110 2.96 -7.39 7.39
CA LEU A 110 4.12 -7.86 8.14
C LEU A 110 4.42 -6.93 9.30
N GLU A 111 4.36 -5.63 9.09
CA GLU A 111 4.52 -4.65 10.17
C GLU A 111 3.46 -4.84 11.25
N GLN A 112 2.20 -5.01 10.87
CA GLN A 112 1.12 -5.22 11.80
C GLN A 112 1.31 -6.49 12.62
N GLU A 113 1.75 -7.57 11.99
CA GLU A 113 2.02 -8.81 12.68
C GLU A 113 3.12 -8.65 13.72
N LYS A 114 4.18 -7.93 13.36
CA LYS A 114 5.25 -7.65 14.32
C LYS A 114 4.75 -6.81 15.48
N ASN A 115 3.97 -5.78 15.19
CA ASN A 115 3.41 -4.90 16.21
C ASN A 115 2.42 -5.64 17.08
N ALA A 116 1.58 -6.47 16.48
CA ALA A 116 0.61 -7.26 17.22
C ALA A 116 1.30 -8.24 18.16
N SER A 117 2.39 -8.87 17.72
CA SER A 117 3.17 -9.77 18.57
C SER A 117 3.76 -9.03 19.76
N ALA A 118 4.25 -7.82 19.53
CA ALA A 118 4.84 -7.01 20.60
C ALA A 118 3.79 -6.49 21.56
N LEU A 119 2.58 -6.25 21.08
CA LEU A 119 1.51 -5.64 21.86
C LEU A 119 0.44 -6.62 22.32
N SER A 120 0.61 -7.89 22.04
CA SER A 120 -0.44 -8.86 22.30
C SER A 120 -1.01 -8.83 23.72
N PRO A 121 -0.25 -8.60 24.74
CA PRO A 121 -0.83 -8.53 26.09
C PRO A 121 -1.83 -7.40 26.28
N SER A 122 -1.70 -6.33 25.53
CA SER A 122 -2.61 -5.21 25.67
C SER A 122 -3.67 -5.22 24.58
N GLY A 123 -3.54 -6.12 23.74
CA GLY A 123 -4.33 -6.14 22.61
C GLY A 123 -5.71 -5.94 22.79
N PRO A 124 -6.02 -5.92 22.96
CA PRO A 124 -7.09 -5.65 22.51
C PRO A 124 -7.81 -4.71 22.76
N SER A 125 -7.49 -4.77 22.88
CA SER A 125 -8.11 -4.23 23.07
C SER A 125 -8.42 -3.38 22.53
N ALA A 126 -8.29 -3.47 22.47
CA ALA A 126 -8.59 -2.76 22.11
C ALA A 126 -9.35 -2.52 21.60
N GLY A 127 -9.54 -2.75 21.51
CA GLY A 127 -10.17 -2.58 21.05
C GLY A 127 -10.91 -2.46 21.23
N ALA A 128 -10.94 -2.66 21.34
CA ALA A 128 -11.69 -2.68 21.49
C ALA A 128 -12.31 -2.08 21.79
N SER A 129 -12.36 -1.86 21.82
CA SER A 129 -12.99 -1.31 22.14
C SER A 129 -13.72 -0.84 21.89
N GLY A 130 -13.83 -0.99 21.57
CA GLY A 130 -14.49 -0.67 21.38
C GLY A 130 -15.32 -0.49 21.56
N THR A 131 -15.42 -0.56 21.59
CA THR A 131 -16.11 -0.50 21.79
C THR A 131 -16.95 -0.15 22.09
N ALA A 132 -17.00 -0.13 22.09
CA ALA A 132 -17.68 0.14 22.39
C ALA A 132 -18.46 0.76 22.62
N LYS A 133 -18.47 0.81 22.20
CA LYS A 133 -19.14 1.32 22.41
C LYS A 133 -20.00 1.72 22.50
N PRO A 134 -20.07 1.44 22.45
CA PRO A 134 -20.90 1.74 22.53
C PRO A 134 -21.76 2.07 22.81
N ALA A 135 -21.66 2.02 22.65
CA ALA A 135 -22.38 2.38 22.92
C ALA A 135 -23.10 2.81 23.24
N ARG A 136 -23.12 2.76 23.06
CA ARG A 136 -23.87 3.15 23.44
C ARG A 136 -24.57 3.57 23.49
N THR A 137 -24.55 3.35 23.19
CA THR A 137 -25.32 3.68 23.28
C THR A 137 -26.07 4.06 23.55
N PRO A 138 -26.18 3.96 23.76
CA PRO A 138 -26.99 4.35 24.02
C PRO A 138 -27.76 4.71 24.22
N ALA A 139 -27.67 4.66 24.06
CA ALA A 139 -28.40 5.05 24.35
C ALA A 139 -29.07 5.36 24.56
N ARG A 140 -29.09 5.31 24.46
CA ARG A 140 -29.85 5.55 24.77
C ARG A 140 -30.46 5.97 24.96
N THR A 141 -30.49 5.87 24.80
CA THR A 141 -31.16 6.19 25.04
C THR A 141 -31.74 6.56 25.30
N ALA A 142 -31.78 6.43 25.26
CA ALA A 142 -32.42 6.74 25.57
C ALA A 142 -33.11 7.11 25.91
N ARG A 143 -33.31 7.13 25.83
CA ARG A 143 -34.07 7.42 26.16
C ARG A 143 -34.76 7.75 26.53
N ARG A 144 -34.98 7.66 26.30
CA ARG A 144 -35.76 7.90 26.55
C ARG A 144 -36.22 8.08 26.96
N GLY A 145 -35.95 7.69 26.74
CA GLY A 145 -36.57 7.77 26.99
C GLY A 145 -37.10 7.90 27.31
#